data_10fe6d9468636a4b6c45f4cedcf906b6
#
_entry.id   10fe6d9468636a4b6c45f4cedcf906b6
#
_cell.length_a   1.000
_cell.length_b   1.000
_cell.length_c   1.000
_cell.angle_alpha   90.00
_cell.angle_beta   90.00
_cell.angle_gamma   90.00
#
_symmetry.space_group_name_H-M   'P 1'
#
loop_
_entity.id
_entity.type
_entity.pdbx_description
1 polymer ?
#
loop_
_entity_poly.entity_id
_entity_poly.type
_entity_poly.pdbx_seq_one_letter_code
_entity_poly.pdbx_strand_id
1 'polypeptide(L)'
;LADCDAARNCLGHKPKVVVGGNGVSGPAFVDNAAFRDYTFKTFEANVLDMETAATAQVAYSNGVPYIAFRSLSDLAGGGPGENELETFFKIAADNSATVLLAFLAAWK
;
A
#
# COMPACT_ATOMS: atom_id res chain seq x y z
N LEU A 1 12.41 5.53 7.68
CA LEU A 1 11.95 4.33 6.98
C LEU A 1 13.14 3.43 6.66
N ALA A 2 12.95 2.13 6.84
CA ALA A 2 13.97 1.13 6.51
C ALA A 2 13.92 0.79 5.02
N ASP A 3 15.09 0.63 4.42
CA ASP A 3 15.28 0.16 3.05
C ASP A 3 15.71 -1.31 2.98
N CYS A 4 16.04 -1.91 4.12
CA CYS A 4 16.37 -3.32 4.25
C CYS A 4 15.66 -3.93 5.47
N ASP A 5 15.38 -5.23 5.42
CA ASP A 5 14.97 -6.02 6.57
C ASP A 5 16.17 -6.62 7.33
N ALA A 6 15.90 -7.34 8.43
CA ALA A 6 16.92 -8.00 9.23
C ALA A 6 17.62 -9.15 8.48
N ALA A 7 16.99 -9.72 7.45
CA ALA A 7 17.54 -10.75 6.59
C ALA A 7 18.36 -10.18 5.41
N ARG A 8 18.53 -8.85 5.36
CA ARG A 8 19.22 -8.11 4.29
C ARG A 8 18.54 -8.18 2.91
N ASN A 9 17.23 -8.39 2.87
CA ASN A 9 16.47 -8.08 1.67
C ASN A 9 16.33 -6.56 1.59
N CYS A 10 16.83 -5.95 0.54
CA CYS A 10 16.88 -4.49 0.40
C CYS A 10 16.09 -4.04 -0.81
N LEU A 11 15.37 -2.92 -0.63
CA LEU A 11 14.76 -2.20 -1.74
C LEU A 11 15.85 -1.61 -2.64
N GLY A 12 15.61 -1.56 -3.94
CA GLY A 12 16.51 -0.89 -4.89
C GLY A 12 16.49 0.64 -4.81
N HIS A 13 15.76 1.20 -3.86
CA HIS A 13 15.57 2.64 -3.68
C HIS A 13 15.23 2.96 -2.21
N LYS A 14 15.39 4.22 -1.82
CA LYS A 14 14.93 4.67 -0.49
C LYS A 14 13.41 4.77 -0.46
N PRO A 15 12.75 4.20 0.57
CA PRO A 15 11.31 4.36 0.74
C PRO A 15 10.96 5.82 1.02
N LYS A 16 9.79 6.23 0.54
CA LYS A 16 9.26 7.59 0.75
C LYS A 16 7.79 7.53 1.14
N VAL A 17 7.36 8.51 1.93
CA VAL A 17 5.94 8.73 2.19
C VAL A 17 5.35 9.60 1.09
N VAL A 18 4.24 9.15 0.54
CA VAL A 18 3.42 9.93 -0.40
C VAL A 18 2.11 10.26 0.30
N VAL A 19 1.73 11.53 0.30
CA VAL A 19 0.47 12.00 0.89
C VAL A 19 -0.53 12.25 -0.23
N GLY A 20 -1.74 11.71 -0.06
CA GLY A 20 -2.76 11.74 -1.10
C GLY A 20 -2.61 10.60 -2.11
N GLY A 21 -3.20 10.75 -3.27
CA GLY A 21 -3.28 9.72 -4.30
C GLY A 21 -4.61 8.97 -4.29
N ASN A 22 -4.79 8.13 -5.30
CA ASN A 22 -6.00 7.33 -5.47
C ASN A 22 -5.70 5.85 -5.23
N GLY A 23 -6.62 5.16 -4.55
CA GLY A 23 -6.59 3.72 -4.38
C GLY A 23 -7.78 3.05 -5.03
N VAL A 24 -7.58 1.86 -5.57
CA VAL A 24 -8.66 0.95 -5.97
C VAL A 24 -8.62 -0.24 -5.01
N SER A 25 -9.76 -0.56 -4.42
CA SER A 25 -9.85 -1.55 -3.36
C SER A 25 -11.01 -2.51 -3.62
N GLY A 26 -10.79 -3.80 -3.45
CA GLY A 26 -11.81 -4.82 -3.63
C GLY A 26 -11.35 -6.19 -3.14
N PRO A 27 -12.28 -7.15 -2.94
CA PRO A 27 -12.00 -8.41 -2.25
C PRO A 27 -11.25 -9.45 -3.11
N ALA A 28 -10.52 -9.01 -4.13
CA ALA A 28 -9.73 -9.88 -5.00
C ALA A 28 -8.24 -9.54 -4.90
N PHE A 29 -7.42 -10.57 -4.73
CA PHE A 29 -5.98 -10.43 -4.89
C PHE A 29 -5.66 -10.16 -6.35
N VAL A 30 -5.04 -9.00 -6.63
CA VAL A 30 -4.75 -8.57 -8.00
C VAL A 30 -3.29 -8.88 -8.31
N ASP A 31 -3.09 -9.95 -9.07
CA ASP A 31 -1.81 -10.30 -9.68
C ASP A 31 -1.95 -10.27 -11.21
N ASN A 32 -2.24 -9.08 -11.74
CA ASN A 32 -2.55 -8.88 -13.16
C ASN A 32 -2.09 -7.51 -13.65
N ALA A 33 -1.07 -7.50 -14.50
CA ALA A 33 -0.50 -6.27 -15.05
C ALA A 33 -1.49 -5.48 -15.91
N ALA A 34 -2.32 -6.15 -16.70
CA ALA A 34 -3.31 -5.47 -17.55
C ALA A 34 -4.39 -4.78 -16.72
N PHE A 35 -4.82 -5.40 -15.62
CA PHE A 35 -5.76 -4.78 -14.68
C PHE A 35 -5.13 -3.60 -13.94
N ARG A 36 -3.89 -3.73 -13.48
CA ARG A 36 -3.13 -2.62 -12.89
C ARG A 36 -3.07 -1.43 -13.85
N ASP A 37 -2.69 -1.68 -15.10
CA ASP A 37 -2.59 -0.62 -16.12
C ASP A 37 -3.95 0.00 -16.43
N TYR A 38 -5.02 -0.79 -16.45
CA TYR A 38 -6.37 -0.30 -16.60
C TYR A 38 -6.78 0.62 -15.43
N THR A 39 -6.55 0.21 -14.19
CA THR A 39 -6.91 1.02 -13.02
C THR A 39 -6.10 2.31 -12.95
N PHE A 40 -4.83 2.26 -13.32
CA PHE A 40 -4.01 3.47 -13.41
C PHE A 40 -4.53 4.43 -14.48
N LYS A 41 -4.81 3.96 -15.68
CA LYS A 41 -5.29 4.79 -16.80
C LYS A 41 -6.69 5.36 -16.56
N THR A 42 -7.56 4.61 -15.89
CA THR A 42 -8.97 4.97 -15.72
C THR A 42 -9.21 5.79 -14.45
N PHE A 43 -8.54 5.45 -13.36
CA PHE A 43 -8.79 6.03 -12.04
C PHE A 43 -7.57 6.75 -11.46
N GLU A 44 -6.47 6.81 -12.20
CA GLU A 44 -5.17 7.30 -11.71
C GLU A 44 -4.73 6.59 -10.42
N ALA A 45 -5.06 5.29 -10.30
CA ALA A 45 -4.82 4.52 -9.11
C ALA A 45 -3.33 4.29 -8.87
N ASN A 46 -2.84 4.72 -7.72
CA ASN A 46 -1.47 4.52 -7.26
C ASN A 46 -1.32 3.24 -6.42
N VAL A 47 -2.44 2.74 -5.88
CA VAL A 47 -2.51 1.61 -4.95
C VAL A 47 -3.67 0.70 -5.32
N LEU A 48 -3.42 -0.60 -5.24
CA LEU A 48 -4.45 -1.64 -5.23
C LEU A 48 -4.40 -2.35 -3.88
N ASP A 49 -5.54 -2.46 -3.21
CA ASP A 49 -5.64 -3.18 -1.94
C ASP A 49 -6.98 -3.93 -1.80
N MET A 50 -7.19 -4.57 -0.67
CA MET A 50 -8.35 -5.43 -0.48
C MET A 50 -9.29 -4.98 0.65
N GLU A 51 -8.89 -4.05 1.50
CA GLU A 51 -9.64 -3.71 2.73
C GLU A 51 -10.05 -2.24 2.83
N THR A 52 -9.33 -1.33 2.18
CA THR A 52 -9.49 0.12 2.39
C THR A 52 -10.89 0.60 2.06
N ALA A 53 -11.47 0.18 0.93
CA ALA A 53 -12.82 0.62 0.54
C ALA A 53 -13.90 0.11 1.50
N ALA A 54 -13.82 -1.15 1.94
CA ALA A 54 -14.79 -1.70 2.88
C ALA A 54 -14.75 -0.97 4.22
N THR A 55 -13.57 -0.70 4.75
CA THR A 55 -13.40 0.05 6.00
C THR A 55 -13.89 1.50 5.86
N ALA A 56 -13.55 2.16 4.75
CA ALA A 56 -13.99 3.52 4.45
C ALA A 56 -15.52 3.61 4.35
N GLN A 57 -16.17 2.62 3.73
CA GLN A 57 -17.63 2.57 3.61
C GLN A 57 -18.31 2.48 4.99
N VAL A 58 -17.80 1.63 5.88
CA VAL A 58 -18.33 1.53 7.25
C VAL A 58 -18.11 2.83 8.01
N ALA A 59 -16.93 3.43 7.94
CA ALA A 59 -16.65 4.70 8.58
C ALA A 59 -17.59 5.80 8.07
N TYR A 60 -17.77 5.93 6.76
CA TYR A 60 -18.67 6.89 6.14
C TYR A 60 -20.11 6.69 6.60
N SER A 61 -20.61 5.46 6.61
CA SER A 61 -21.97 5.15 7.03
C SER A 61 -22.24 5.47 8.50
N ASN A 62 -21.22 5.55 9.33
CA ASN A 62 -21.30 5.89 10.75
C ASN A 62 -20.87 7.34 11.06
N GLY A 63 -20.59 8.16 10.04
CA GLY A 63 -20.14 9.55 10.22
C GLY A 63 -18.77 9.68 10.88
N VAL A 64 -17.90 8.68 10.74
CA VAL A 64 -16.55 8.65 11.32
C VAL A 64 -15.55 9.10 10.27
N PRO A 65 -14.70 10.11 10.56
CA PRO A 65 -13.58 10.46 9.69
C PRO A 65 -12.65 9.26 9.48
N TYR A 66 -12.12 9.12 8.26
CA TYR A 66 -11.31 7.97 7.89
C TYR A 66 -10.06 8.40 7.12
N ILE A 67 -8.95 7.76 7.41
CA ILE A 67 -7.70 7.84 6.65
C ILE A 67 -7.08 6.45 6.59
N ALA A 68 -6.45 6.11 5.48
CA ALA A 68 -5.73 4.87 5.31
C ALA A 68 -4.22 5.10 5.17
N PHE A 69 -3.45 4.22 5.79
CA PHE A 69 -2.01 4.10 5.61
C PHE A 69 -1.73 2.78 4.92
N ARG A 70 -1.07 2.83 3.76
CA ARG A 70 -0.72 1.64 3.01
C ARG A 70 0.75 1.69 2.64
N SER A 71 1.43 0.58 2.77
CA SER A 71 2.77 0.38 2.25
C SER A 71 2.72 -0.62 1.11
N LEU A 72 3.37 -0.30 0.01
CA LEU A 72 3.37 -1.16 -1.16
C LEU A 72 4.44 -2.23 -0.99
N SER A 73 4.06 -3.50 -1.12
CA SER A 73 4.95 -4.66 -0.99
C SER A 73 5.46 -5.17 -2.32
N ASP A 74 4.65 -5.01 -3.37
CA ASP A 74 4.89 -5.59 -4.67
C ASP A 74 4.18 -4.82 -5.78
N LEU A 75 4.51 -5.16 -7.02
CA LEU A 75 3.85 -4.64 -8.19
C LEU A 75 2.83 -5.67 -8.70
N ALA A 76 1.55 -5.34 -8.69
CA ALA A 76 0.48 -6.21 -9.16
C ALA A 76 0.74 -6.71 -10.60
N GLY A 77 0.78 -8.02 -10.80
CA GLY A 77 1.20 -8.65 -12.04
C GLY A 77 2.71 -8.73 -12.23
N GLY A 78 3.47 -8.44 -11.19
CA GLY A 78 4.91 -8.56 -11.15
C GLY A 78 5.68 -7.67 -12.12
N GLY A 79 7.00 -7.71 -11.97
CA GLY A 79 7.97 -7.35 -12.99
C GLY A 79 8.44 -8.61 -13.71
N PRO A 80 9.46 -8.53 -14.56
CA PRO A 80 9.98 -9.73 -15.22
C PRO A 80 10.58 -10.68 -14.17
N GLY A 81 9.80 -11.70 -13.79
CA GLY A 81 10.29 -12.83 -13.08
C GLY A 81 9.56 -13.31 -11.85
N GLU A 82 9.12 -12.48 -10.90
CA GLU A 82 8.55 -12.99 -9.64
C GLU A 82 7.67 -11.98 -8.92
N ASN A 83 6.70 -12.51 -8.16
CA ASN A 83 5.95 -11.75 -7.19
C ASN A 83 6.85 -11.46 -5.97
N GLU A 84 7.18 -10.22 -5.74
CA GLU A 84 8.08 -9.77 -4.69
C GLU A 84 7.40 -9.68 -3.31
N LEU A 85 6.13 -10.05 -3.20
CA LEU A 85 5.34 -9.93 -1.99
C LEU A 85 6.03 -10.57 -0.78
N GLU A 86 6.45 -11.83 -0.90
CA GLU A 86 7.09 -12.56 0.21
C GLU A 86 8.40 -11.90 0.64
N THR A 87 9.16 -11.37 -0.32
CA THR A 87 10.45 -10.75 -0.08
C THR A 87 10.33 -9.42 0.68
N PHE A 88 9.38 -8.58 0.29
CA PHE A 88 9.29 -7.20 0.82
C PHE A 88 8.15 -6.97 1.81
N PHE A 89 7.34 -7.99 2.09
CA PHE A 89 6.20 -7.87 3.00
C PHE A 89 6.60 -7.32 4.37
N LYS A 90 7.68 -7.82 4.94
CA LYS A 90 8.13 -7.38 6.27
C LYS A 90 8.58 -5.92 6.27
N ILE A 91 9.35 -5.50 5.27
CA ILE A 91 9.77 -4.09 5.14
C ILE A 91 8.56 -3.18 4.99
N ALA A 92 7.60 -3.59 4.16
CA ALA A 92 6.36 -2.86 3.94
C ALA A 92 5.56 -2.71 5.24
N ALA A 93 5.39 -3.79 6.01
CA ALA A 93 4.67 -3.78 7.28
C ALA A 93 5.36 -2.88 8.32
N ASP A 94 6.67 -3.02 8.51
CA ASP A 94 7.43 -2.24 9.47
C ASP A 94 7.44 -0.73 9.12
N ASN A 95 7.58 -0.40 7.85
CA ASN A 95 7.50 0.99 7.36
C ASN A 95 6.10 1.58 7.55
N SER A 96 5.05 0.82 7.28
CA SER A 96 3.66 1.24 7.50
C SER A 96 3.40 1.56 8.98
N ALA A 97 3.82 0.67 9.88
CA ALA A 97 3.71 0.88 11.32
C ALA A 97 4.50 2.13 11.77
N THR A 98 5.70 2.33 11.26
CA THR A 98 6.54 3.49 11.56
C THR A 98 5.85 4.80 11.18
N VAL A 99 5.26 4.88 10.00
CA VAL A 99 4.52 6.07 9.54
C VAL A 99 3.28 6.32 10.39
N LEU A 100 2.50 5.26 10.69
CA LEU A 100 1.31 5.39 11.52
C LEU A 100 1.65 5.89 12.94
N LEU A 101 2.69 5.33 13.57
CA LEU A 101 3.11 5.76 14.91
C LEU A 101 3.61 7.20 14.91
N ALA A 102 4.35 7.62 13.89
CA ALA A 102 4.77 9.02 13.74
C ALA A 102 3.58 9.97 13.56
N PHE A 103 2.59 9.57 12.76
CA PHE A 103 1.36 10.32 12.59
C PHE A 103 0.60 10.48 13.91
N LEU A 104 0.40 9.38 14.66
CA LEU A 104 -0.27 9.42 15.95
C LEU A 104 0.48 10.28 16.98
N ALA A 105 1.80 10.22 16.99
CA ALA A 105 2.63 11.05 17.87
C ALA A 105 2.53 12.56 17.53
N ALA A 106 2.31 12.90 16.27
CA ALA A 106 2.12 14.27 15.81
C ALA A 106 0.66 14.75 15.94
N TRP A 107 -0.28 13.87 16.18
CA TRP A 107 -1.70 14.21 16.34
C TRP A 107 -1.93 15.01 17.62
N LYS A 108 -2.47 16.21 17.44
CA LYS A 108 -2.76 17.16 18.56
C LYS A 108 -4.26 17.37 18.68
#